data_a471f7da3bd719827bfb30af975591a9
#
_entry.id   a471f7da3bd719827bfb30af975591a9
#
_cell.length_a   1.000
_cell.length_b   1.000
_cell.length_c   1.000
_cell.angle_alpha   90.00
_cell.angle_beta   90.00
_cell.angle_gamma   90.00
#
_symmetry.space_group_name_H-M   'P 1'
#
loop_
_entity.id
_entity.type
_entity.pdbx_description
1 polymer ?
#
loop_
_entity_poly.entity_id
_entity_poly.type
_entity_poly.pdbx_seq_one_letter_code
_entity_poly.pdbx_strand_id
1 'polypeptide(L)'
;MYDTIKLRYDFKYNNPPPKGVVLSYLDSYTTIDRHHNNTKTETGKLDNLKVSYNNQSIIINGSLCKYHYGENISTLTRQSTKEAIEKLSDTLGFDVGKCDVTRADVSTNVSTTYPPLVYYPYLGHLDRYERNPFKGSLYYKQSTKEIIFYDKVKDAKAKGMEIPTEFKHTKLFRYELRLLKSLNKHLNQIVKAKDLYDETTYTKVGSLWYKTYTDIEKRPNKENIITNMSDTLNAKDLDKALKTQAIKEIGLEELHQQLLALKHRGLINESMYYRKIREYKVLSEVGIQRDDTIDEVNKLIKEVYESLM
;
A
#
# COMPACT_ATOMS: atom_id res chain seq x y z
N MET A 1 -10.02 4.17 -7.37
CA MET A 1 -9.35 2.85 -7.39
C MET A 1 -8.02 2.88 -8.14
N TYR A 2 -7.97 3.25 -9.43
CA TYR A 2 -6.69 3.28 -10.17
C TYR A 2 -5.84 4.50 -9.80
N ASP A 3 -4.53 4.29 -9.62
CA ASP A 3 -3.56 5.38 -9.46
C ASP A 3 -2.64 5.42 -10.68
N THR A 4 -1.60 4.62 -10.72
CA THR A 4 -0.66 4.59 -11.84
C THR A 4 -1.11 3.57 -12.88
N ILE A 5 -1.06 3.97 -14.14
CA ILE A 5 -1.33 3.10 -15.29
C ILE A 5 -0.16 3.13 -16.27
N LYS A 6 0.02 2.03 -17.01
CA LYS A 6 0.85 2.01 -18.21
C LYS A 6 0.02 1.44 -19.36
N LEU A 7 -0.21 2.26 -20.35
CA LEU A 7 -1.01 1.96 -21.52
C LEU A 7 -0.11 1.82 -22.75
N ARG A 8 -0.47 0.91 -23.67
CA ARG A 8 0.22 0.73 -24.96
C ARG A 8 -0.78 0.74 -26.10
N TYR A 9 -0.65 1.70 -26.99
CA TYR A 9 -1.35 1.75 -28.27
C TYR A 9 -0.45 1.11 -29.34
N ASP A 10 -0.76 -0.11 -29.75
CA ASP A 10 0.08 -0.88 -30.68
C ASP A 10 -0.36 -0.66 -32.13
N PHE A 11 0.56 -0.24 -32.99
CA PHE A 11 0.30 0.06 -34.40
C PHE A 11 0.06 -1.17 -35.26
N LYS A 12 0.41 -2.36 -34.75
CA LYS A 12 0.08 -3.62 -35.40
C LYS A 12 -1.44 -3.84 -35.50
N TYR A 13 -2.19 -3.32 -34.53
CA TYR A 13 -3.63 -3.54 -34.41
C TYR A 13 -4.46 -2.28 -34.59
N ASN A 14 -3.82 -1.11 -34.68
CA ASN A 14 -4.47 0.18 -34.73
C ASN A 14 -3.73 1.10 -35.70
N ASN A 15 -4.47 1.94 -36.42
CA ASN A 15 -3.85 2.96 -37.25
C ASN A 15 -3.08 3.97 -36.40
N PRO A 16 -1.79 4.24 -36.68
CA PRO A 16 -1.02 5.23 -35.94
C PRO A 16 -1.63 6.63 -36.10
N PRO A 17 -1.85 7.36 -34.98
CA PRO A 17 -2.21 8.76 -35.08
C PRO A 17 -1.03 9.56 -35.65
N PRO A 18 -1.27 10.71 -36.30
CA PRO A 18 -0.20 11.54 -36.83
C PRO A 18 0.79 11.93 -35.70
N LYS A 19 2.05 11.57 -35.87
CA LYS A 19 3.11 11.78 -34.87
C LYS A 19 3.20 13.25 -34.44
N GLY A 20 3.16 14.19 -35.39
CA GLY A 20 3.21 15.63 -35.12
C GLY A 20 2.09 16.08 -34.18
N VAL A 21 0.89 15.52 -34.34
CA VAL A 21 -0.26 15.83 -33.47
C VAL A 21 0.00 15.37 -32.04
N VAL A 22 0.41 14.12 -31.85
CA VAL A 22 0.69 13.58 -30.49
C VAL A 22 1.81 14.36 -29.81
N LEU A 23 2.89 14.68 -30.55
CA LEU A 23 4.04 15.39 -29.98
C LEU A 23 3.76 16.86 -29.68
N SER A 24 2.83 17.52 -30.41
CA SER A 24 2.49 18.92 -30.18
C SER A 24 1.77 19.19 -28.85
N TYR A 25 1.19 18.15 -28.24
CA TYR A 25 0.55 18.23 -26.91
C TYR A 25 1.49 17.97 -25.75
N LEU A 26 2.75 17.61 -26.02
CA LEU A 26 3.73 17.37 -24.95
C LEU A 26 4.44 18.69 -24.56
N ASP A 27 4.61 18.93 -23.27
CA ASP A 27 5.30 20.11 -22.74
C ASP A 27 6.72 20.26 -23.34
N SER A 28 7.39 19.11 -23.47
CA SER A 28 8.69 18.98 -24.13
C SER A 28 8.92 17.52 -24.49
N TYR A 29 9.71 17.27 -25.53
CA TYR A 29 10.10 15.89 -25.83
C TYR A 29 11.58 15.81 -26.22
N THR A 30 12.17 14.65 -25.94
CA THR A 30 13.53 14.29 -26.35
C THR A 30 13.49 13.07 -27.26
N THR A 31 14.40 13.05 -28.23
CA THR A 31 14.56 11.91 -29.12
C THR A 31 15.69 11.02 -28.62
N ILE A 32 15.40 9.71 -28.45
CA ILE A 32 16.40 8.70 -28.10
C ILE A 32 16.53 7.73 -29.27
N ASP A 33 17.71 7.68 -29.86
CA ASP A 33 18.04 6.76 -30.93
C ASP A 33 18.66 5.48 -30.34
N ARG A 34 18.01 4.34 -30.54
CA ARG A 34 18.53 3.06 -30.07
C ARG A 34 19.13 2.28 -31.23
N HIS A 35 20.43 2.38 -31.39
CA HIS A 35 21.19 1.76 -32.49
C HIS A 35 20.99 0.24 -32.62
N HIS A 36 20.70 -0.49 -31.52
CA HIS A 36 20.51 -1.95 -31.58
C HIS A 36 19.24 -2.43 -32.31
N ASN A 37 18.18 -1.61 -32.41
CA ASN A 37 16.91 -2.00 -33.04
C ASN A 37 16.43 -1.01 -34.10
N ASN A 38 17.26 -0.09 -34.51
CA ASN A 38 16.89 1.00 -35.44
C ASN A 38 15.57 1.72 -35.07
N THR A 39 15.26 1.81 -33.77
CA THR A 39 14.02 2.40 -33.26
C THR A 39 14.30 3.77 -32.67
N LYS A 40 13.83 4.78 -33.38
CA LYS A 40 13.78 6.14 -32.88
C LYS A 40 12.56 6.31 -31.99
N THR A 41 12.77 6.71 -30.74
CA THR A 41 11.70 6.93 -29.76
C THR A 41 11.71 8.37 -29.30
N GLU A 42 10.64 9.07 -29.53
CA GLU A 42 10.38 10.38 -28.94
C GLU A 42 9.67 10.21 -27.60
N THR A 43 10.18 10.87 -26.59
CA THR A 43 9.64 10.79 -25.23
C THR A 43 9.47 12.17 -24.64
N GLY A 44 8.27 12.47 -24.17
CA GLY A 44 7.95 13.74 -23.55
C GLY A 44 6.99 13.58 -22.36
N LYS A 45 6.54 14.71 -21.83
CA LYS A 45 5.59 14.77 -20.72
C LYS A 45 4.30 15.43 -21.19
N LEU A 46 3.18 14.90 -20.71
CA LEU A 46 1.87 15.52 -20.70
C LEU A 46 1.44 15.60 -19.24
N ASP A 47 1.55 16.78 -18.64
CA ASP A 47 1.43 16.95 -17.19
C ASP A 47 2.36 15.98 -16.43
N ASN A 48 1.78 15.11 -15.62
CA ASN A 48 2.52 14.08 -14.87
C ASN A 48 2.68 12.75 -15.63
N LEU A 49 2.15 12.64 -16.84
CA LEU A 49 2.24 11.44 -17.66
C LEU A 49 3.46 11.48 -18.56
N LYS A 50 4.19 10.38 -18.63
CA LYS A 50 5.25 10.17 -19.61
C LYS A 50 4.64 9.53 -20.86
N VAL A 51 4.79 10.18 -22.01
CA VAL A 51 4.34 9.68 -23.31
C VAL A 51 5.56 9.37 -24.17
N SER A 52 5.60 8.18 -24.74
CA SER A 52 6.67 7.75 -25.66
C SER A 52 6.07 7.28 -26.97
N TYR A 53 6.56 7.82 -28.10
CA TYR A 53 6.14 7.47 -29.46
C TYR A 53 7.30 6.84 -30.23
N ASN A 54 7.10 5.67 -30.82
CA ASN A 54 8.07 5.03 -31.73
C ASN A 54 7.35 4.44 -32.96
N ASN A 55 8.10 3.72 -33.82
CA ASN A 55 7.56 3.14 -35.07
C ASN A 55 6.51 2.05 -34.87
N GLN A 56 6.33 1.55 -33.64
CA GLN A 56 5.48 0.39 -33.34
C GLN A 56 4.33 0.72 -32.39
N SER A 57 4.48 1.75 -31.56
CA SER A 57 3.50 2.01 -30.51
C SER A 57 3.64 3.38 -29.86
N ILE A 58 2.56 3.79 -29.19
CA ILE A 58 2.59 4.86 -28.18
C ILE A 58 2.48 4.19 -26.81
N ILE A 59 3.32 4.64 -25.87
CA ILE A 59 3.27 4.20 -24.47
C ILE A 59 2.98 5.42 -23.61
N ILE A 60 1.94 5.32 -22.77
CA ILE A 60 1.56 6.33 -21.78
C ILE A 60 1.77 5.72 -20.41
N ASN A 61 2.49 6.40 -19.51
CA ASN A 61 2.79 5.90 -18.18
C ASN A 61 2.78 7.02 -17.14
N GLY A 62 2.04 6.85 -16.06
CA GLY A 62 1.98 7.78 -14.94
C GLY A 62 0.72 7.62 -14.10
N SER A 63 0.53 8.52 -13.14
CA SER A 63 -0.65 8.51 -12.28
C SER A 63 -1.84 9.12 -13.03
N LEU A 64 -2.85 8.29 -13.33
CA LEU A 64 -4.10 8.72 -13.92
C LEU A 64 -4.89 9.62 -12.95
N CYS A 65 -4.77 9.33 -11.65
CA CYS A 65 -5.38 10.12 -10.59
C CYS A 65 -4.83 11.55 -10.58
N LYS A 66 -3.49 11.71 -10.63
CA LYS A 66 -2.87 13.03 -10.73
C LYS A 66 -3.22 13.77 -12.01
N TYR A 67 -3.30 13.09 -13.13
CA TYR A 67 -3.69 13.67 -14.41
C TYR A 67 -5.12 14.23 -14.35
N HIS A 68 -6.01 13.56 -13.62
CA HIS A 68 -7.41 13.97 -13.53
C HIS A 68 -7.64 15.05 -12.46
N TYR A 69 -7.10 14.87 -11.23
CA TYR A 69 -7.36 15.72 -10.06
C TYR A 69 -6.21 16.70 -9.72
N GLY A 70 -5.03 16.57 -10.34
CA GLY A 70 -3.82 17.30 -9.96
C GLY A 70 -3.05 16.68 -8.79
N GLU A 71 -3.67 15.77 -8.04
CA GLU A 71 -3.12 15.12 -6.86
C GLU A 71 -3.52 13.62 -6.81
N ASN A 72 -2.99 12.82 -5.89
CA ASN A 72 -3.31 11.39 -5.74
C ASN A 72 -3.53 10.95 -4.28
N ILE A 73 -4.04 11.86 -3.47
CA ILE A 73 -4.63 11.54 -2.16
C ILE A 73 -6.07 11.09 -2.36
N SER A 74 -6.81 11.78 -3.24
CA SER A 74 -8.11 11.33 -3.72
C SER A 74 -8.01 10.03 -4.51
N THR A 75 -9.10 9.31 -4.61
CA THR A 75 -9.17 8.02 -5.31
C THR A 75 -10.14 8.11 -6.49
N LEU A 76 -9.69 7.70 -7.66
CA LEU A 76 -10.57 7.64 -8.84
C LEU A 76 -11.71 6.65 -8.62
N THR A 77 -12.94 7.10 -8.86
CA THR A 77 -14.13 6.27 -9.00
C THR A 77 -14.18 5.62 -10.39
N ARG A 78 -15.17 4.78 -10.66
CA ARG A 78 -15.43 4.25 -12.00
C ARG A 78 -15.72 5.37 -13.01
N GLN A 79 -16.56 6.32 -12.62
CA GLN A 79 -16.94 7.46 -13.46
C GLN A 79 -15.74 8.39 -13.74
N SER A 80 -14.99 8.78 -12.71
CA SER A 80 -13.81 9.64 -12.92
C SER A 80 -12.67 8.93 -13.65
N THR A 81 -12.60 7.59 -13.60
CA THR A 81 -11.68 6.80 -14.44
C THR A 81 -12.06 6.93 -15.92
N LYS A 82 -13.36 6.87 -16.25
CA LYS A 82 -13.86 7.11 -17.60
C LYS A 82 -13.50 8.53 -18.09
N GLU A 83 -13.86 9.53 -17.30
CA GLU A 83 -13.57 10.94 -17.61
C GLU A 83 -12.07 11.21 -17.84
N ALA A 84 -11.20 10.60 -17.01
CA ALA A 84 -9.75 10.74 -17.18
C ALA A 84 -9.25 10.12 -18.48
N ILE A 85 -9.78 8.97 -18.92
CA ILE A 85 -9.41 8.30 -20.17
C ILE A 85 -9.97 9.05 -21.38
N GLU A 86 -11.19 9.57 -21.30
CA GLU A 86 -11.79 10.40 -22.34
C GLU A 86 -11.02 11.71 -22.50
N LYS A 87 -10.75 12.44 -21.41
CA LYS A 87 -9.90 13.64 -21.42
C LYS A 87 -8.53 13.37 -22.07
N LEU A 88 -7.92 12.22 -21.76
CA LEU A 88 -6.62 11.85 -22.33
C LEU A 88 -6.72 11.55 -23.82
N SER A 89 -7.83 10.96 -24.28
CA SER A 89 -8.10 10.71 -25.69
C SER A 89 -8.27 12.01 -26.47
N ASP A 90 -9.06 12.94 -25.93
CA ASP A 90 -9.29 14.26 -26.54
C ASP A 90 -7.99 15.06 -26.61
N THR A 91 -7.20 15.05 -25.53
CA THR A 91 -5.92 15.75 -25.48
C THR A 91 -4.92 15.20 -26.49
N LEU A 92 -4.78 13.87 -26.61
CA LEU A 92 -3.78 13.26 -27.51
C LEU A 92 -4.25 13.09 -28.96
N GLY A 93 -5.52 13.36 -29.23
CA GLY A 93 -6.11 13.30 -30.58
C GLY A 93 -6.25 11.87 -31.14
N PHE A 94 -6.32 10.84 -30.24
CA PHE A 94 -6.63 9.46 -30.61
C PHE A 94 -7.34 8.71 -29.50
N ASP A 95 -8.06 7.65 -29.84
CA ASP A 95 -8.83 6.83 -28.88
C ASP A 95 -7.91 6.03 -27.96
N VAL A 96 -7.57 6.62 -26.79
CA VAL A 96 -6.79 5.97 -25.73
C VAL A 96 -7.52 4.76 -25.13
N GLY A 97 -8.85 4.72 -25.22
CA GLY A 97 -9.67 3.58 -24.82
C GLY A 97 -9.25 2.25 -25.47
N LYS A 98 -8.63 2.31 -26.67
CA LYS A 98 -8.10 1.13 -27.40
C LYS A 98 -6.75 0.63 -26.90
N CYS A 99 -6.05 1.37 -26.04
CA CYS A 99 -4.75 0.96 -25.52
C CYS A 99 -4.84 -0.31 -24.68
N ASP A 100 -3.85 -1.19 -24.79
CA ASP A 100 -3.67 -2.31 -23.87
C ASP A 100 -3.19 -1.80 -22.50
N VAL A 101 -3.78 -2.32 -21.42
CA VAL A 101 -3.33 -2.03 -20.05
C VAL A 101 -2.17 -2.96 -19.71
N THR A 102 -0.95 -2.43 -19.73
CA THR A 102 0.27 -3.20 -19.48
C THR A 102 0.74 -3.14 -18.02
N ARG A 103 0.21 -2.17 -17.24
CA ARG A 103 0.34 -2.06 -15.78
C ARG A 103 -0.86 -1.28 -15.24
N ALA A 104 -1.31 -1.67 -14.07
CA ALA A 104 -2.26 -0.90 -13.28
C ALA A 104 -1.89 -0.99 -11.79
N ASP A 105 -1.83 0.14 -11.11
CA ASP A 105 -1.67 0.21 -9.68
C ASP A 105 -3.04 0.60 -9.08
N VAL A 106 -3.53 -0.24 -8.19
CA VAL A 106 -4.84 -0.11 -7.54
C VAL A 106 -4.62 0.29 -6.10
N SER A 107 -5.16 1.40 -5.67
CA SER A 107 -4.87 1.92 -4.34
C SER A 107 -6.06 2.59 -3.69
N THR A 108 -6.02 2.64 -2.37
CA THR A 108 -6.91 3.44 -1.53
C THR A 108 -6.14 4.08 -0.38
N ASN A 109 -6.71 5.15 0.16
CA ASN A 109 -6.25 5.79 1.38
C ASN A 109 -7.38 5.69 2.41
N VAL A 110 -7.08 5.21 3.60
CA VAL A 110 -8.02 5.17 4.72
C VAL A 110 -7.46 5.97 5.89
N SER A 111 -8.33 6.73 6.55
CA SER A 111 -7.96 7.49 7.75
C SER A 111 -7.94 6.56 8.96
N THR A 112 -6.82 6.49 9.67
CA THR A 112 -6.60 5.59 10.78
C THR A 112 -6.34 6.34 12.08
N THR A 113 -6.64 5.70 13.21
CA THR A 113 -6.41 6.24 14.55
C THR A 113 -4.92 6.40 14.83
N TYR A 114 -4.10 5.44 14.41
CA TYR A 114 -2.65 5.46 14.61
C TYR A 114 -1.89 5.70 13.29
N PRO A 115 -0.62 6.13 13.36
CA PRO A 115 0.23 6.19 12.18
C PRO A 115 0.36 4.83 11.49
N PRO A 116 0.45 4.77 10.14
CA PRO A 116 0.50 3.51 9.38
C PRO A 116 1.53 2.50 9.86
N LEU A 117 2.68 2.96 10.37
CA LEU A 117 3.76 2.11 10.89
C LEU A 117 3.29 1.18 12.03
N VAL A 118 2.30 1.62 12.82
CA VAL A 118 1.75 0.86 13.96
C VAL A 118 1.05 -0.42 13.51
N TYR A 119 0.48 -0.43 12.30
CA TYR A 119 -0.27 -1.57 11.78
C TYR A 119 0.60 -2.64 11.09
N TYR A 120 1.85 -2.32 10.69
CA TYR A 120 2.71 -3.25 9.94
C TYR A 120 3.09 -4.54 10.69
N PRO A 121 3.29 -4.54 12.01
CA PRO A 121 3.57 -5.79 12.76
C PRO A 121 2.44 -6.82 12.66
N TYR A 122 1.20 -6.37 12.49
CA TYR A 122 0.01 -7.22 12.37
C TYR A 122 -0.18 -7.82 10.97
N LEU A 123 0.49 -7.27 9.97
CA LEU A 123 0.48 -7.79 8.60
C LEU A 123 1.60 -8.82 8.47
N GLY A 124 1.24 -10.09 8.57
CA GLY A 124 2.15 -11.22 8.65
C GLY A 124 2.62 -11.75 7.30
N HIS A 125 2.58 -13.06 7.14
CA HIS A 125 2.99 -13.76 5.93
C HIS A 125 1.94 -13.62 4.81
N LEU A 126 2.42 -13.64 3.56
CA LEU A 126 1.60 -13.81 2.38
C LEU A 126 2.31 -14.82 1.48
N ASP A 127 1.61 -15.91 1.12
CA ASP A 127 2.18 -16.98 0.33
C ASP A 127 2.75 -16.48 -1.00
N ARG A 128 3.97 -16.91 -1.35
CA ARG A 128 4.72 -16.55 -2.56
C ARG A 128 5.15 -15.09 -2.66
N TYR A 129 5.05 -14.30 -1.58
CA TYR A 129 5.57 -12.93 -1.53
C TYR A 129 6.70 -12.82 -0.52
N GLU A 130 7.71 -12.05 -0.88
CA GLU A 130 8.74 -11.60 0.04
C GLU A 130 8.25 -10.37 0.80
N ARG A 131 8.14 -10.49 2.14
CA ARG A 131 7.77 -9.38 3.02
C ARG A 131 9.01 -8.57 3.39
N ASN A 132 9.03 -7.29 3.04
CA ASN A 132 10.19 -6.41 3.22
C ASN A 132 9.77 -5.05 3.80
N PRO A 133 9.99 -4.77 5.10
CA PRO A 133 9.85 -3.43 5.66
C PRO A 133 11.03 -2.57 5.21
N PHE A 134 10.74 -1.38 4.66
CA PHE A 134 11.77 -0.48 4.18
C PHE A 134 11.38 0.99 4.32
N LYS A 135 12.21 1.80 5.01
CA LYS A 135 12.06 3.26 5.15
C LYS A 135 10.64 3.74 5.56
N GLY A 136 10.02 3.05 6.52
CA GLY A 136 8.68 3.42 7.01
C GLY A 136 7.53 2.98 6.13
N SER A 137 7.79 2.08 5.17
CA SER A 137 6.80 1.40 4.35
C SER A 137 6.94 -0.11 4.50
N LEU A 138 5.86 -0.86 4.22
CA LEU A 138 5.88 -2.31 4.20
C LEU A 138 5.59 -2.80 2.78
N TYR A 139 6.50 -3.61 2.24
CA TYR A 139 6.41 -4.19 0.91
C TYR A 139 6.15 -5.69 0.98
N TYR A 140 5.35 -6.19 0.04
CA TYR A 140 5.27 -7.60 -0.31
C TYR A 140 5.56 -7.72 -1.81
N LYS A 141 6.65 -8.40 -2.15
CA LYS A 141 7.15 -8.47 -3.53
C LYS A 141 6.99 -9.84 -4.14
N GLN A 142 6.49 -9.86 -5.37
CA GLN A 142 6.43 -11.01 -6.25
C GLN A 142 6.81 -10.57 -7.67
N SER A 143 7.16 -11.50 -8.54
CA SER A 143 7.61 -11.19 -9.92
C SER A 143 6.60 -10.43 -10.78
N THR A 144 5.31 -10.52 -10.48
CA THR A 144 4.20 -9.93 -11.27
C THR A 144 3.34 -8.96 -10.49
N LYS A 145 3.43 -8.99 -9.17
CA LYS A 145 2.64 -8.15 -8.26
C LYS A 145 3.53 -7.60 -7.16
N GLU A 146 3.20 -6.43 -6.68
CA GLU A 146 3.80 -5.83 -5.49
C GLU A 146 2.71 -5.18 -4.65
N ILE A 147 2.77 -5.35 -3.35
CA ILE A 147 1.89 -4.68 -2.40
C ILE A 147 2.74 -3.69 -1.61
N ILE A 148 2.18 -2.50 -1.37
CA ILE A 148 2.85 -1.50 -0.56
C ILE A 148 1.85 -0.90 0.42
N PHE A 149 2.26 -0.83 1.68
CA PHE A 149 1.59 -0.07 2.73
C PHE A 149 2.48 1.09 3.15
N TYR A 150 1.95 2.30 3.20
CA TYR A 150 2.70 3.47 3.62
C TYR A 150 1.84 4.64 4.10
N ASP A 151 2.50 5.59 4.78
CA ASP A 151 1.90 6.85 5.19
C ASP A 151 1.82 7.81 3.99
N LYS A 152 0.60 8.02 3.48
CA LYS A 152 0.38 8.85 2.30
C LYS A 152 0.65 10.33 2.54
N VAL A 153 0.37 10.83 3.74
CA VAL A 153 0.64 12.23 4.10
C VAL A 153 2.14 12.48 4.19
N LYS A 154 2.87 11.56 4.84
CA LYS A 154 4.33 11.63 4.93
C LYS A 154 5.00 11.53 3.56
N ASP A 155 4.53 10.63 2.70
CA ASP A 155 5.02 10.48 1.32
C ASP A 155 4.77 11.75 0.49
N ALA A 156 3.57 12.35 0.60
CA ALA A 156 3.23 13.59 -0.08
C ALA A 156 4.13 14.76 0.37
N LYS A 157 4.33 14.91 1.69
CA LYS A 157 5.25 15.92 2.25
C LYS A 157 6.68 15.75 1.75
N ALA A 158 7.18 14.52 1.74
CA ALA A 158 8.54 14.21 1.29
C ALA A 158 8.77 14.52 -0.21
N LYS A 159 7.69 14.50 -1.00
CA LYS A 159 7.69 14.82 -2.43
C LYS A 159 7.35 16.29 -2.73
N GLY A 160 7.18 17.14 -1.71
CA GLY A 160 6.79 18.53 -1.86
C GLY A 160 5.39 18.72 -2.49
N MET A 161 4.51 17.72 -2.34
CA MET A 161 3.15 17.79 -2.90
C MET A 161 2.25 18.58 -1.96
N GLU A 162 1.35 19.36 -2.55
CA GLU A 162 0.28 20.01 -1.80
C GLU A 162 -0.66 18.97 -1.21
N ILE A 163 -1.01 19.15 0.05
CA ILE A 163 -1.92 18.28 0.78
C ILE A 163 -3.20 19.06 1.01
N PRO A 164 -4.36 18.57 0.51
CA PRO A 164 -5.65 19.19 0.79
C PRO A 164 -5.87 19.39 2.30
N THR A 165 -6.53 20.48 2.65
CA THR A 165 -6.62 20.94 4.06
C THR A 165 -7.25 19.89 4.96
N GLU A 166 -8.23 19.13 4.47
CA GLU A 166 -8.90 18.04 5.16
C GLU A 166 -7.97 16.89 5.56
N PHE A 167 -6.84 16.72 4.85
CA PHE A 167 -5.89 15.64 5.12
C PHE A 167 -4.63 16.08 5.87
N LYS A 168 -4.43 17.37 6.12
CA LYS A 168 -3.18 17.90 6.73
C LYS A 168 -2.85 17.29 8.10
N HIS A 169 -3.88 16.95 8.87
CA HIS A 169 -3.76 16.41 10.23
C HIS A 169 -4.23 14.96 10.36
N THR A 170 -4.54 14.30 9.24
CA THR A 170 -4.99 12.92 9.24
C THR A 170 -3.81 11.94 9.11
N LYS A 171 -4.00 10.74 9.63
CA LYS A 171 -3.07 9.62 9.48
C LYS A 171 -3.61 8.75 8.35
N LEU A 172 -3.11 8.94 7.13
CA LEU A 172 -3.59 8.23 5.95
C LEU A 172 -2.77 6.96 5.70
N PHE A 173 -3.39 5.83 6.01
CA PHE A 173 -2.88 4.51 5.66
C PHE A 173 -3.22 4.23 4.20
N ARG A 174 -2.19 4.16 3.34
CA ARG A 174 -2.35 3.76 1.94
C ARG A 174 -2.06 2.29 1.77
N TYR A 175 -2.99 1.59 1.14
CA TYR A 175 -2.81 0.25 0.59
C TYR A 175 -2.79 0.34 -0.94
N GLU A 176 -1.72 -0.16 -1.56
CA GLU A 176 -1.51 -0.13 -3.00
C GLU A 176 -1.10 -1.52 -3.51
N LEU A 177 -1.89 -2.06 -4.44
CA LEU A 177 -1.58 -3.28 -5.19
C LEU A 177 -1.10 -2.89 -6.58
N ARG A 178 0.15 -3.19 -6.90
CA ARG A 178 0.76 -2.97 -8.21
C ARG A 178 0.70 -4.24 -9.05
N LEU A 179 0.01 -4.18 -10.17
CA LEU A 179 -0.06 -5.24 -11.17
C LEU A 179 1.01 -4.93 -12.23
N LEU A 180 2.25 -5.42 -12.00
CA LEU A 180 3.48 -5.00 -12.70
C LEU A 180 3.58 -5.50 -14.15
N LYS A 181 2.84 -6.52 -14.51
CA LYS A 181 2.76 -7.06 -15.88
C LYS A 181 1.36 -6.86 -16.43
N SER A 182 1.21 -7.09 -17.73
CA SER A 182 -0.08 -6.91 -18.41
C SER A 182 -1.26 -7.38 -17.54
N LEU A 183 -2.26 -6.53 -17.39
CA LEU A 183 -3.47 -6.81 -16.62
C LEU A 183 -4.19 -8.06 -17.15
N ASN A 184 -4.01 -8.37 -18.45
CA ASN A 184 -4.51 -9.58 -19.09
C ASN A 184 -4.11 -10.87 -18.35
N LYS A 185 -2.86 -10.92 -17.82
CA LYS A 185 -2.36 -12.09 -17.07
C LYS A 185 -3.03 -12.26 -15.70
N HIS A 186 -3.50 -11.17 -15.12
CA HIS A 186 -4.12 -11.18 -13.81
C HIS A 186 -5.62 -11.48 -13.86
N LEU A 187 -6.27 -11.11 -14.98
CA LEU A 187 -7.70 -11.27 -15.16
C LEU A 187 -8.09 -12.36 -16.16
N ASN A 188 -7.10 -13.04 -16.80
CA ASN A 188 -7.30 -14.03 -17.86
C ASN A 188 -8.17 -13.52 -19.03
N GLN A 189 -8.07 -12.24 -19.34
CA GLN A 189 -8.79 -11.59 -20.44
C GLN A 189 -7.96 -10.42 -20.98
N ILE A 190 -8.16 -10.08 -22.27
CA ILE A 190 -7.56 -8.86 -22.83
C ILE A 190 -8.25 -7.67 -22.19
N VAL A 191 -7.47 -6.74 -21.63
CA VAL A 191 -7.98 -5.54 -20.97
C VAL A 191 -7.47 -4.31 -21.70
N LYS A 192 -8.39 -3.55 -22.25
CA LYS A 192 -8.15 -2.24 -22.85
C LYS A 192 -8.40 -1.13 -21.83
N ALA A 193 -7.91 0.07 -22.11
CA ALA A 193 -8.11 1.19 -21.21
C ALA A 193 -9.59 1.51 -20.96
N LYS A 194 -10.46 1.37 -21.98
CA LYS A 194 -11.91 1.52 -21.84
C LYS A 194 -12.53 0.49 -20.89
N ASP A 195 -11.94 -0.70 -20.76
CA ASP A 195 -12.47 -1.75 -19.90
C ASP A 195 -12.20 -1.45 -18.42
N LEU A 196 -11.29 -0.50 -18.10
CA LEU A 196 -11.01 -0.10 -16.71
C LEU A 196 -12.24 0.53 -16.01
N TYR A 197 -13.17 1.09 -16.75
CA TYR A 197 -14.43 1.63 -16.22
C TYR A 197 -15.67 0.81 -16.60
N ASP A 198 -15.49 -0.32 -17.31
CA ASP A 198 -16.51 -1.34 -17.45
C ASP A 198 -16.82 -1.98 -16.09
N GLU A 199 -18.09 -2.16 -15.76
CA GLU A 199 -18.53 -2.65 -14.45
C GLU A 199 -17.91 -4.01 -14.09
N THR A 200 -17.95 -4.94 -15.05
CA THR A 200 -17.41 -6.30 -14.84
C THR A 200 -15.92 -6.30 -14.57
N THR A 201 -15.15 -5.54 -15.36
CA THR A 201 -13.69 -5.44 -15.19
C THR A 201 -13.33 -4.68 -13.92
N TYR A 202 -14.05 -3.59 -13.62
CA TYR A 202 -13.85 -2.79 -12.41
C TYR A 202 -14.06 -3.65 -11.14
N THR A 203 -15.15 -4.41 -11.10
CA THR A 203 -15.48 -5.35 -10.02
C THR A 203 -14.43 -6.46 -9.88
N LYS A 204 -13.98 -7.06 -11.00
CA LYS A 204 -12.91 -8.08 -10.97
C LYS A 204 -11.59 -7.53 -10.39
N VAL A 205 -11.21 -6.32 -10.77
CA VAL A 205 -10.00 -5.67 -10.25
C VAL A 205 -10.15 -5.32 -8.77
N GLY A 206 -11.30 -4.79 -8.35
CA GLY A 206 -11.63 -4.55 -6.95
C GLY A 206 -11.60 -5.82 -6.11
N SER A 207 -12.18 -6.90 -6.61
CA SER A 207 -12.16 -8.22 -5.95
C SER A 207 -10.74 -8.79 -5.82
N LEU A 208 -9.91 -8.64 -6.87
CA LEU A 208 -8.50 -9.04 -6.81
C LEU A 208 -7.72 -8.23 -5.78
N TRP A 209 -7.95 -6.92 -5.71
CA TRP A 209 -7.36 -6.02 -4.74
C TRP A 209 -7.74 -6.40 -3.32
N TYR A 210 -9.02 -6.56 -3.04
CA TYR A 210 -9.53 -6.95 -1.72
C TYR A 210 -9.06 -8.34 -1.29
N LYS A 211 -9.17 -9.34 -2.20
CA LYS A 211 -8.67 -10.69 -1.94
C LYS A 211 -7.19 -10.69 -1.60
N THR A 212 -6.37 -9.93 -2.32
CA THR A 212 -4.93 -9.86 -2.06
C THR A 212 -4.64 -9.30 -0.66
N TYR A 213 -5.43 -8.35 -0.16
CA TYR A 213 -5.34 -7.85 1.21
C TYR A 213 -5.76 -8.91 2.23
N THR A 214 -6.89 -9.59 2.00
CA THR A 214 -7.42 -10.59 2.93
C THR A 214 -6.54 -11.84 3.01
N ASP A 215 -5.83 -12.18 1.94
CA ASP A 215 -4.89 -13.32 1.91
C ASP A 215 -3.62 -13.06 2.77
N ILE A 216 -3.31 -11.81 3.13
CA ILE A 216 -2.23 -11.52 4.08
C ILE A 216 -2.64 -12.07 5.46
N GLU A 217 -1.79 -12.91 6.04
CA GLU A 217 -1.95 -13.36 7.41
C GLU A 217 -2.12 -12.15 8.35
N LYS A 218 -3.22 -12.11 9.09
CA LYS A 218 -3.40 -11.14 10.16
C LYS A 218 -2.90 -11.79 11.44
N ARG A 219 -1.75 -11.34 11.93
CA ARG A 219 -1.19 -11.85 13.17
C ARG A 219 -2.13 -11.46 14.30
N PRO A 220 -2.75 -12.44 14.96
CA PRO A 220 -3.47 -12.13 16.17
C PRO A 220 -2.47 -11.49 17.13
N ASN A 221 -2.94 -10.56 17.85
CA ASN A 221 -2.26 -9.81 18.86
C ASN A 221 -1.22 -10.66 19.63
N LYS A 222 0.04 -10.63 19.20
CA LYS A 222 1.11 -10.71 20.17
C LYS A 222 1.06 -9.35 20.82
N GLU A 223 0.55 -9.34 22.05
CA GLU A 223 0.40 -8.20 22.93
C GLU A 223 1.49 -7.15 22.65
N ASN A 224 1.18 -6.17 21.81
CA ASN A 224 2.13 -5.13 21.48
C ASN A 224 2.14 -4.15 22.64
N ILE A 225 3.11 -4.33 23.53
CA ILE A 225 3.36 -3.47 24.68
C ILE A 225 3.33 -1.99 24.31
N ILE A 226 3.76 -1.68 23.08
CA ILE A 226 3.94 -0.28 22.63
C ILE A 226 2.62 0.36 22.17
N THR A 227 1.67 -0.41 21.64
CA THR A 227 0.42 0.15 21.08
C THR A 227 -0.66 0.42 22.12
N ASN A 228 -0.59 -0.24 23.27
CA ASN A 228 -1.54 -0.05 24.39
C ASN A 228 -1.15 1.09 25.33
N MET A 229 -0.11 1.85 25.00
CA MET A 229 0.38 2.92 25.86
C MET A 229 0.09 4.29 25.22
N SER A 230 -0.46 5.19 26.01
CA SER A 230 -0.77 6.56 25.63
C SER A 230 0.45 7.32 25.10
N ASP A 231 0.24 8.41 24.37
CA ASP A 231 1.28 9.28 23.78
C ASP A 231 2.29 9.87 24.81
N THR A 232 2.13 9.54 26.11
CA THR A 232 2.96 10.00 27.24
C THR A 232 3.83 8.90 27.85
N LEU A 233 4.30 7.96 27.04
CA LEU A 233 5.16 6.85 27.48
C LEU A 233 6.45 7.35 28.16
N ASN A 234 6.59 7.03 29.42
CA ASN A 234 7.88 7.15 30.12
C ASN A 234 8.59 5.77 30.18
N ALA A 235 9.91 5.80 30.40
CA ALA A 235 10.72 4.59 30.44
C ALA A 235 10.27 3.56 31.49
N LYS A 236 9.62 3.99 32.59
CA LYS A 236 9.11 3.10 33.63
C LYS A 236 7.89 2.32 33.17
N ASP A 237 7.01 2.95 32.40
CA ASP A 237 5.81 2.30 31.85
C ASP A 237 6.19 1.27 30.79
N LEU A 238 7.19 1.56 29.96
CA LEU A 238 7.74 0.60 29.01
C LEU A 238 8.37 -0.60 29.72
N ASP A 239 9.18 -0.39 30.77
CA ASP A 239 9.77 -1.47 31.57
C ASP A 239 8.70 -2.34 32.24
N LYS A 240 7.66 -1.72 32.81
CA LYS A 240 6.52 -2.42 33.40
C LYS A 240 5.78 -3.27 32.36
N ALA A 241 5.53 -2.75 31.17
CA ALA A 241 4.84 -3.47 30.12
C ALA A 241 5.66 -4.64 29.58
N LEU A 242 6.98 -4.48 29.36
CA LEU A 242 7.90 -5.54 28.98
C LEU A 242 7.91 -6.68 30.03
N LYS A 243 7.96 -6.33 31.32
CA LYS A 243 7.87 -7.31 32.42
C LYS A 243 6.54 -8.05 32.41
N THR A 244 5.43 -7.34 32.24
CA THR A 244 4.10 -7.95 32.17
C THR A 244 4.01 -8.98 31.05
N GLN A 245 4.55 -8.68 29.88
CA GLN A 245 4.57 -9.62 28.76
C GLN A 245 5.47 -10.83 29.04
N ALA A 246 6.69 -10.60 29.54
CA ALA A 246 7.59 -11.69 29.87
C ALA A 246 6.98 -12.64 30.90
N ILE A 247 6.26 -12.12 31.91
CA ILE A 247 5.55 -12.91 32.93
C ILE A 247 4.45 -13.77 32.29
N LYS A 248 3.72 -13.24 31.33
CA LYS A 248 2.67 -13.99 30.64
C LYS A 248 3.21 -15.05 29.68
N GLU A 249 4.29 -14.76 28.97
CA GLU A 249 4.93 -15.72 28.06
C GLU A 249 5.57 -16.90 28.82
N ILE A 250 6.23 -16.63 29.94
CA ILE A 250 6.91 -17.67 30.76
C ILE A 250 5.90 -18.40 31.65
N GLY A 251 4.89 -17.71 32.13
CA GLY A 251 3.95 -18.21 33.12
C GLY A 251 4.40 -18.00 34.56
N LEU A 252 3.44 -17.70 35.42
CA LEU A 252 3.70 -17.36 36.85
C LEU A 252 4.31 -18.51 37.60
N GLU A 253 3.87 -19.73 37.32
CA GLU A 253 4.35 -20.95 37.96
C GLU A 253 5.82 -21.23 37.64
N GLU A 254 6.20 -21.13 36.35
CA GLU A 254 7.58 -21.33 35.91
C GLU A 254 8.50 -20.28 36.55
N LEU A 255 8.08 -19.01 36.55
CA LEU A 255 8.84 -17.92 37.20
C LEU A 255 8.98 -18.14 38.70
N HIS A 256 7.96 -18.69 39.37
CA HIS A 256 8.01 -19.06 40.78
C HIS A 256 9.09 -20.10 41.05
N GLN A 257 9.11 -21.18 40.23
CA GLN A 257 10.13 -22.24 40.34
C GLN A 257 11.54 -21.72 40.10
N GLN A 258 11.72 -20.85 39.13
CA GLN A 258 13.02 -20.22 38.84
C GLN A 258 13.49 -19.33 40.00
N LEU A 259 12.61 -18.50 40.59
CA LEU A 259 12.93 -17.67 41.75
C LEU A 259 13.27 -18.53 42.97
N LEU A 260 12.56 -19.65 43.17
CA LEU A 260 12.82 -20.60 44.26
C LEU A 260 14.20 -21.24 44.10
N ALA A 261 14.57 -21.64 42.88
CA ALA A 261 15.91 -22.17 42.56
C ALA A 261 17.01 -21.15 42.82
N LEU A 262 16.80 -19.86 42.46
CA LEU A 262 17.75 -18.79 42.75
C LEU A 262 17.92 -18.54 44.25
N LYS A 263 16.81 -18.63 45.03
CA LYS A 263 16.85 -18.55 46.51
C LYS A 263 17.65 -19.70 47.10
N HIS A 264 17.41 -20.95 46.69
CA HIS A 264 18.14 -22.14 47.17
C HIS A 264 19.63 -22.08 46.82
N ARG A 265 20.02 -21.43 45.73
CA ARG A 265 21.41 -21.19 45.32
C ARG A 265 22.06 -20.02 46.09
N GLY A 266 21.33 -19.32 46.93
CA GLY A 266 21.83 -18.15 47.66
C GLY A 266 22.04 -16.90 46.82
N LEU A 267 21.55 -16.88 45.56
CA LEU A 267 21.71 -15.75 44.61
C LEU A 267 20.73 -14.61 44.91
N ILE A 268 19.62 -14.91 45.58
CA ILE A 268 18.67 -13.94 46.11
C ILE A 268 18.30 -14.28 47.53
N ASN A 269 18.09 -13.26 48.37
CA ASN A 269 17.65 -13.47 49.75
C ASN A 269 16.13 -13.64 49.81
N GLU A 270 15.65 -14.06 50.99
CA GLU A 270 14.24 -14.34 51.22
C GLU A 270 13.33 -13.11 51.00
N SER A 271 13.75 -11.94 51.45
CA SER A 271 13.01 -10.69 51.25
C SER A 271 12.86 -10.34 49.75
N MET A 272 13.92 -10.52 48.97
CA MET A 272 13.88 -10.30 47.51
C MET A 272 12.97 -11.29 46.80
N TYR A 273 13.01 -12.57 47.20
CA TYR A 273 12.13 -13.61 46.68
C TYR A 273 10.66 -13.23 46.85
N TYR A 274 10.20 -12.95 48.09
CA TYR A 274 8.79 -12.59 48.33
C TYR A 274 8.38 -11.29 47.70
N ARG A 275 9.28 -10.32 47.58
CA ARG A 275 9.03 -9.06 46.87
C ARG A 275 8.77 -9.32 45.38
N LYS A 276 9.60 -10.17 44.74
CA LYS A 276 9.47 -10.51 43.32
C LYS A 276 8.20 -11.32 43.02
N ILE A 277 7.85 -12.30 43.86
CA ILE A 277 6.60 -13.04 43.73
C ILE A 277 5.39 -12.10 43.75
N ARG A 278 5.36 -11.17 44.70
CA ARG A 278 4.26 -10.19 44.79
C ARG A 278 4.21 -9.26 43.55
N GLU A 279 5.37 -8.78 43.10
CA GLU A 279 5.46 -7.97 41.91
C GLU A 279 4.91 -8.71 40.68
N TYR A 280 5.33 -9.96 40.48
CA TYR A 280 4.92 -10.76 39.32
C TYR A 280 3.44 -11.16 39.38
N LYS A 281 2.92 -11.44 40.55
CA LYS A 281 1.49 -11.70 40.73
C LYS A 281 0.65 -10.49 40.35
N VAL A 282 0.98 -9.30 40.82
CA VAL A 282 0.29 -8.06 40.47
C VAL A 282 0.38 -7.78 38.94
N LEU A 283 1.55 -8.00 38.35
CA LEU A 283 1.72 -7.80 36.90
C LEU A 283 0.96 -8.83 36.07
N SER A 284 0.84 -10.08 36.54
CA SER A 284 0.06 -11.12 35.86
C SER A 284 -1.45 -10.87 35.85
N GLU A 285 -1.94 -10.13 36.84
CA GLU A 285 -3.37 -9.75 36.97
C GLU A 285 -3.72 -8.50 36.13
N VAL A 286 -2.74 -7.79 35.62
CA VAL A 286 -2.98 -6.65 34.71
C VAL A 286 -3.64 -7.18 33.44
N GLY A 287 -4.93 -6.92 33.30
CA GLY A 287 -5.70 -7.26 32.10
C GLY A 287 -5.12 -6.54 30.91
N ILE A 288 -4.73 -7.29 29.87
CA ILE A 288 -4.37 -6.71 28.59
C ILE A 288 -5.67 -6.56 27.83
N GLN A 289 -6.03 -5.32 27.49
CA GLN A 289 -7.12 -5.07 26.58
C GLN A 289 -6.83 -5.77 25.25
N ARG A 290 -7.83 -6.42 24.67
CA ARG A 290 -7.75 -6.97 23.32
C ARG A 290 -7.38 -5.84 22.39
N ASP A 291 -6.33 -6.02 21.63
CA ASP A 291 -5.86 -5.00 20.71
C ASP A 291 -6.61 -5.15 19.38
N ASP A 292 -7.58 -4.30 19.16
CA ASP A 292 -8.41 -4.27 17.96
C ASP A 292 -7.74 -3.42 16.84
N THR A 293 -6.45 -3.09 16.99
CA THR A 293 -5.72 -2.19 16.09
C THR A 293 -5.82 -2.63 14.63
N ILE A 294 -5.59 -3.91 14.32
CA ILE A 294 -5.67 -4.40 12.93
C ILE A 294 -7.12 -4.48 12.44
N ASP A 295 -8.08 -4.67 13.32
CA ASP A 295 -9.50 -4.78 12.98
C ASP A 295 -10.03 -3.45 12.44
N GLU A 296 -9.49 -2.32 12.90
CA GLU A 296 -9.76 -1.01 12.32
C GLU A 296 -9.43 -0.98 10.82
N VAL A 297 -8.21 -1.38 10.45
CA VAL A 297 -7.79 -1.38 9.04
C VAL A 297 -8.56 -2.42 8.24
N ASN A 298 -8.81 -3.61 8.80
CA ASN A 298 -9.62 -4.65 8.15
C ASN A 298 -11.03 -4.12 7.82
N LYS A 299 -11.66 -3.42 8.77
CA LYS A 299 -12.98 -2.82 8.60
C LYS A 299 -12.95 -1.72 7.53
N LEU A 300 -12.00 -0.78 7.61
CA LEU A 300 -11.88 0.32 6.65
C LEU A 300 -11.61 -0.17 5.22
N ILE A 301 -10.74 -1.15 5.03
CA ILE A 301 -10.47 -1.75 3.71
C ILE A 301 -11.72 -2.47 3.17
N LYS A 302 -12.48 -3.14 4.04
CA LYS A 302 -13.74 -3.79 3.66
C LYS A 302 -14.79 -2.77 3.23
N GLU A 303 -14.98 -1.68 3.99
CA GLU A 303 -15.90 -0.60 3.65
C GLU A 303 -15.57 0.03 2.29
N VAL A 304 -14.28 0.27 2.01
CA VAL A 304 -13.87 0.73 0.68
C VAL A 304 -14.24 -0.29 -0.39
N TYR A 305 -13.97 -1.57 -0.18
CA TYR A 305 -14.33 -2.61 -1.14
C TYR A 305 -15.84 -2.65 -1.42
N GLU A 306 -16.65 -2.61 -0.37
CA GLU A 306 -18.11 -2.60 -0.49
C GLU A 306 -18.62 -1.35 -1.23
N SER A 307 -17.96 -0.21 -1.09
CA SER A 307 -18.31 1.01 -1.84
C SER A 307 -17.93 0.99 -3.32
N LEU A 308 -17.08 0.06 -3.72
CA LEU A 308 -16.67 -0.13 -5.12
C LEU A 308 -17.61 -1.07 -5.89
N MET A 309 -18.41 -1.90 -5.17
CA MET A 309 -19.33 -2.90 -5.73
C MET A 309 -20.71 -2.33 -5.93
#